data_7bc59bcd6002be36e74a7b361b717dee
#
_entry.id   7bc59bcd6002be36e74a7b361b717dee
#
_cell.length_a   1.000
_cell.length_b   1.000
_cell.length_c   1.000
_cell.angle_alpha   90.00
_cell.angle_beta   90.00
_cell.angle_gamma   90.00
#
_symmetry.space_group_name_H-M   'P 1'
#
loop_
_entity.id
_entity.type
_entity.pdbx_description
1 polymer ?
#
loop_
_entity_poly.entity_id
_entity_poly.type
_entity_poly.pdbx_seq_one_letter_code
_entity_poly.pdbx_strand_id
1 'polypeptide(L)'
;MYFGKSAVIPESIPEANTIAHVGKITLKSQYNPYYVSTFLNCKYGYCQLRRRGIKATRPEIKLVEFPDIVIPEFSDRLYSAVEASVRKANTLLELASGTMELSAKLIIDSLAVGSSHAERVSKALVSFKNSFQLTGRLDAEYYQLKYKNYEAAVFGASNGYTFVKNEFVPVKKSCPRTLDNYNYVEIGDIDVGTGSAFANTVATEELPDNAKIMTQKGDLLVSTVRPNRGAVAILGNGDLLVSGAFTVLREDGDYPKEVLQVLLRTSMYRDWLLRFNVGTSYPVIKDEDVLNMPIPILGDDIKQDVVAKVNESASLRRQSKQLLEYAKQAVEMAIEQGEDIALAWLKSKVEQ
;
A
#
# COMPACT_ATOMS: atom_id res chain seq x y z
N MET A 1 -14.76 -0.79 2.22
CA MET A 1 -14.92 -1.34 3.59
C MET A 1 -14.51 -2.81 3.58
N TYR A 2 -13.57 -3.22 4.44
CA TYR A 2 -12.97 -4.58 4.45
C TYR A 2 -13.76 -5.59 5.30
N PHE A 3 -15.06 -5.46 5.40
CA PHE A 3 -15.92 -6.37 6.14
C PHE A 3 -15.95 -7.78 5.53
N GLY A 4 -15.84 -8.82 6.37
CA GLY A 4 -15.98 -10.21 5.95
C GLY A 4 -14.83 -10.78 5.12
N LYS A 5 -13.64 -10.18 5.16
CA LYS A 5 -12.43 -10.75 4.53
C LYS A 5 -11.80 -11.79 5.45
N SER A 6 -11.27 -12.85 4.88
CA SER A 6 -10.53 -13.89 5.59
C SER A 6 -9.16 -14.13 4.97
N ALA A 7 -8.22 -14.55 5.80
CA ALA A 7 -6.88 -14.96 5.40
C ALA A 7 -6.38 -16.10 6.29
N VAL A 8 -5.48 -16.91 5.76
CA VAL A 8 -4.75 -17.91 6.53
C VAL A 8 -3.50 -17.26 7.09
N ILE A 9 -3.22 -17.47 8.38
CA ILE A 9 -1.94 -17.10 8.98
C ILE A 9 -0.90 -18.11 8.49
N PRO A 10 0.14 -17.69 7.75
CA PRO A 10 1.14 -18.61 7.25
C PRO A 10 2.00 -19.20 8.38
N GLU A 11 2.51 -20.41 8.18
CA GLU A 11 3.36 -21.10 9.15
C GLU A 11 4.67 -20.37 9.46
N SER A 12 5.11 -19.49 8.56
CA SER A 12 6.27 -18.60 8.75
C SER A 12 6.05 -17.56 9.87
N ILE A 13 4.82 -17.35 10.32
CA ILE A 13 4.46 -16.45 11.42
C ILE A 13 4.13 -17.31 12.66
N PRO A 14 5.10 -17.59 13.55
CA PRO A 14 4.90 -18.50 14.69
C PRO A 14 3.97 -17.92 15.76
N GLU A 15 4.01 -16.60 15.95
CA GLU A 15 3.18 -15.88 16.91
C GLU A 15 2.64 -14.58 16.29
N ALA A 16 1.35 -14.33 16.44
CA ALA A 16 0.70 -13.12 15.98
C ALA A 16 -0.41 -12.67 16.94
N ASN A 17 -0.47 -11.36 17.16
CA ASN A 17 -1.59 -10.73 17.86
C ASN A 17 -2.57 -10.13 16.84
N THR A 18 -3.85 -10.24 17.13
CA THR A 18 -4.92 -9.61 16.35
C THR A 18 -5.60 -8.50 17.14
N ILE A 19 -6.13 -7.51 16.43
CA ILE A 19 -6.97 -6.48 17.05
C ILE A 19 -8.37 -7.04 17.33
N ALA A 20 -9.12 -6.37 18.21
CA ALA A 20 -10.45 -6.79 18.66
C ALA A 20 -11.49 -7.03 17.53
N HIS A 21 -11.29 -6.42 16.36
CA HIS A 21 -12.19 -6.55 15.21
C HIS A 21 -11.82 -7.66 14.22
N VAL A 22 -10.88 -8.53 14.59
CA VAL A 22 -10.46 -9.68 13.78
C VAL A 22 -10.79 -10.97 14.53
N GLY A 23 -11.73 -11.76 14.00
CA GLY A 23 -12.06 -13.08 14.53
C GLY A 23 -10.97 -14.10 14.20
N LYS A 24 -10.42 -14.77 15.20
CA LYS A 24 -9.51 -15.90 15.02
C LYS A 24 -10.33 -17.20 14.98
N ILE A 25 -10.19 -17.97 13.92
CA ILE A 25 -10.83 -19.27 13.75
C ILE A 25 -9.73 -20.33 13.71
N THR A 26 -9.81 -21.31 14.61
CA THR A 26 -8.97 -22.50 14.59
C THR A 26 -9.79 -23.67 14.06
N LEU A 27 -9.38 -24.25 12.94
CA LEU A 27 -10.04 -25.36 12.31
C LEU A 27 -9.59 -26.69 12.95
N LYS A 28 -10.47 -27.70 12.95
CA LYS A 28 -10.08 -29.09 13.25
C LYS A 28 -9.17 -29.59 12.13
N SER A 29 -8.27 -30.52 12.45
CA SER A 29 -7.22 -31.03 11.55
C SER A 29 -7.70 -31.59 10.21
N GLN A 30 -8.96 -32.04 10.13
CA GLN A 30 -9.57 -32.55 8.91
C GLN A 30 -9.97 -31.53 7.88
N TYR A 31 -9.97 -30.22 8.24
CA TYR A 31 -10.38 -29.17 7.33
C TYR A 31 -9.18 -28.37 6.82
N ASN A 32 -9.16 -28.14 5.50
CA ASN A 32 -8.11 -27.36 4.85
C ASN A 32 -8.33 -25.85 5.06
N PRO A 33 -7.43 -25.13 5.76
CA PRO A 33 -7.62 -23.72 6.08
C PRO A 33 -7.61 -22.82 4.83
N TYR A 34 -6.86 -23.19 3.81
CA TYR A 34 -6.78 -22.42 2.56
C TYR A 34 -8.08 -22.50 1.77
N TYR A 35 -8.69 -23.70 1.71
CA TYR A 35 -10.01 -23.88 1.11
C TYR A 35 -11.07 -23.09 1.87
N VAL A 36 -11.13 -23.22 3.20
CA VAL A 36 -12.11 -22.49 4.03
C VAL A 36 -11.96 -20.98 3.86
N SER A 37 -10.75 -20.46 3.90
CA SER A 37 -10.49 -19.02 3.69
C SER A 37 -10.90 -18.58 2.27
N THR A 38 -10.60 -19.39 1.24
CA THR A 38 -11.00 -19.09 -0.14
C THR A 38 -12.51 -19.09 -0.30
N PHE A 39 -13.20 -20.09 0.29
CA PHE A 39 -14.67 -20.13 0.31
C PHE A 39 -15.27 -18.90 0.99
N LEU A 40 -14.78 -18.51 2.16
CA LEU A 40 -15.28 -17.31 2.86
C LEU A 40 -15.09 -16.02 2.05
N ASN A 41 -14.08 -15.96 1.18
CA ASN A 41 -13.82 -14.84 0.28
C ASN A 41 -14.55 -14.94 -1.08
N CYS A 42 -15.12 -16.10 -1.46
CA CYS A 42 -15.91 -16.25 -2.65
C CYS A 42 -17.33 -15.67 -2.47
N LYS A 43 -18.11 -15.54 -3.55
CA LYS A 43 -19.45 -14.94 -3.47
C LYS A 43 -20.38 -15.63 -2.46
N TYR A 44 -20.32 -16.96 -2.35
CA TYR A 44 -21.19 -17.73 -1.45
C TYR A 44 -20.85 -17.54 0.03
N GLY A 45 -19.58 -17.61 0.37
CA GLY A 45 -19.11 -17.36 1.74
C GLY A 45 -19.31 -15.90 2.14
N TYR A 46 -18.94 -14.97 1.25
CA TYR A 46 -19.11 -13.54 1.50
C TYR A 46 -20.57 -13.14 1.70
N CYS A 47 -21.51 -13.70 0.91
CA CYS A 47 -22.94 -13.46 1.09
C CYS A 47 -23.44 -13.94 2.46
N GLN A 48 -22.97 -15.10 2.94
CA GLN A 48 -23.32 -15.61 4.27
C GLN A 48 -22.80 -14.68 5.37
N LEU A 49 -21.55 -14.25 5.27
CA LEU A 49 -20.94 -13.30 6.21
C LEU A 49 -21.70 -11.95 6.22
N ARG A 50 -21.99 -11.42 5.03
CA ARG A 50 -22.72 -10.14 4.89
C ARG A 50 -24.14 -10.21 5.46
N ARG A 51 -24.84 -11.33 5.29
CA ARG A 51 -26.19 -11.53 5.84
C ARG A 51 -26.22 -11.53 7.37
N ARG A 52 -25.14 -12.02 8.00
CA ARG A 52 -24.99 -12.10 9.46
C ARG A 52 -24.41 -10.83 10.06
N GLY A 53 -23.80 -9.98 9.25
CA GLY A 53 -23.26 -8.71 9.71
C GLY A 53 -24.34 -7.78 10.25
N ILE A 54 -24.11 -7.22 11.43
CA ILE A 54 -25.00 -6.23 12.03
C ILE A 54 -24.97 -4.98 11.16
N LYS A 55 -26.15 -4.49 10.74
CA LYS A 55 -26.29 -3.23 10.00
C LYS A 55 -26.00 -2.05 10.94
N ALA A 56 -24.77 -1.59 10.93
CA ALA A 56 -24.29 -0.42 11.66
C ALA A 56 -23.36 0.40 10.75
N THR A 57 -22.99 1.59 11.17
CA THR A 57 -21.98 2.43 10.49
C THR A 57 -20.66 1.67 10.27
N ARG A 58 -20.35 0.72 11.16
CA ARG A 58 -19.25 -0.24 11.03
C ARG A 58 -19.82 -1.64 11.23
N PRO A 59 -20.10 -2.38 10.13
CA PRO A 59 -20.63 -3.74 10.24
C PRO A 59 -19.65 -4.67 10.96
N GLU A 60 -20.19 -5.49 11.87
CA GLU A 60 -19.45 -6.48 12.64
C GLU A 60 -20.16 -7.83 12.60
N ILE A 61 -19.42 -8.92 12.67
CA ILE A 61 -19.93 -10.26 12.86
C ILE A 61 -19.57 -10.70 14.27
N LYS A 62 -20.57 -11.13 15.04
CA LYS A 62 -20.33 -11.70 16.36
C LYS A 62 -19.76 -13.10 16.24
N LEU A 63 -18.89 -13.51 17.17
CA LEU A 63 -18.29 -14.85 17.19
C LEU A 63 -19.33 -15.97 17.19
N VAL A 64 -20.48 -15.74 17.81
CA VAL A 64 -21.60 -16.71 17.87
C VAL A 64 -22.26 -16.98 16.52
N GLU A 65 -22.04 -16.13 15.51
CA GLU A 65 -22.59 -16.30 14.17
C GLU A 65 -21.73 -17.19 13.26
N PHE A 66 -20.46 -17.44 13.63
CA PHE A 66 -19.54 -18.22 12.79
C PHE A 66 -19.92 -19.70 12.67
N PRO A 67 -20.44 -20.40 13.73
CA PRO A 67 -20.86 -21.78 13.63
C PRO A 67 -21.99 -22.04 12.63
N ASP A 68 -22.77 -21.02 12.29
CA ASP A 68 -23.91 -21.12 11.35
C ASP A 68 -23.50 -20.93 9.89
N ILE A 69 -22.20 -20.72 9.61
CA ILE A 69 -21.71 -20.61 8.24
C ILE A 69 -21.61 -22.01 7.64
N VAL A 70 -22.36 -22.26 6.58
CA VAL A 70 -22.34 -23.52 5.86
C VAL A 70 -21.25 -23.52 4.82
N ILE A 71 -20.33 -24.48 4.91
CA ILE A 71 -19.21 -24.66 3.99
C ILE A 71 -19.39 -25.98 3.25
N PRO A 72 -19.48 -26.00 1.91
CA PRO A 72 -19.62 -27.24 1.17
C PRO A 72 -18.35 -28.09 1.26
N GLU A 73 -18.51 -29.41 1.33
CA GLU A 73 -17.41 -30.36 1.34
C GLU A 73 -17.14 -30.85 -0.10
N PHE A 74 -15.87 -30.96 -0.43
CA PHE A 74 -15.35 -31.47 -1.69
C PHE A 74 -14.21 -32.47 -1.42
N SER A 75 -13.63 -33.00 -2.47
CA SER A 75 -12.51 -33.94 -2.34
C SER A 75 -11.20 -33.22 -1.99
N ASP A 76 -10.25 -34.01 -1.45
CA ASP A 76 -8.88 -33.54 -1.18
C ASP A 76 -8.18 -33.01 -2.45
N ARG A 77 -8.61 -33.44 -3.64
CA ARG A 77 -8.07 -32.95 -4.93
C ARG A 77 -8.35 -31.46 -5.11
N LEU A 78 -9.59 -31.01 -4.82
CA LEU A 78 -9.93 -29.59 -4.93
C LEU A 78 -9.27 -28.79 -3.82
N TYR A 79 -9.24 -29.32 -2.59
CA TYR A 79 -8.56 -28.64 -1.48
C TYR A 79 -7.08 -28.40 -1.78
N SER A 80 -6.38 -29.43 -2.27
CA SER A 80 -4.95 -29.31 -2.62
C SER A 80 -4.70 -28.34 -3.78
N ALA A 81 -5.57 -28.31 -4.79
CA ALA A 81 -5.44 -27.39 -5.93
C ALA A 81 -5.66 -25.92 -5.51
N VAL A 82 -6.66 -25.66 -4.67
CA VAL A 82 -6.93 -24.34 -4.09
C VAL A 82 -5.76 -23.90 -3.20
N GLU A 83 -5.31 -24.77 -2.29
CA GLU A 83 -4.17 -24.49 -1.42
C GLU A 83 -2.91 -24.15 -2.22
N ALA A 84 -2.57 -24.96 -3.23
CA ALA A 84 -1.39 -24.71 -4.09
C ALA A 84 -1.48 -23.33 -4.75
N SER A 85 -2.65 -22.93 -5.26
CA SER A 85 -2.88 -21.63 -5.86
C SER A 85 -2.71 -20.49 -4.87
N VAL A 86 -3.25 -20.62 -3.64
CA VAL A 86 -3.15 -19.59 -2.60
C VAL A 86 -1.71 -19.49 -2.08
N ARG A 87 -1.02 -20.63 -1.86
CA ARG A 87 0.40 -20.64 -1.44
C ARG A 87 1.28 -19.98 -2.50
N LYS A 88 1.10 -20.31 -3.79
CA LYS A 88 1.82 -19.66 -4.90
C LYS A 88 1.55 -18.14 -4.91
N ALA A 89 0.31 -17.71 -4.71
CA ALA A 89 -0.03 -16.29 -4.62
C ALA A 89 0.69 -15.59 -3.45
N ASN A 90 0.77 -16.21 -2.28
CA ASN A 90 1.48 -15.67 -1.11
C ASN A 90 3.00 -15.58 -1.38
N THR A 91 3.61 -16.60 -1.97
CA THR A 91 5.03 -16.55 -2.36
C THR A 91 5.33 -15.40 -3.32
N LEU A 92 4.44 -15.15 -4.31
CA LEU A 92 4.59 -14.00 -5.21
C LEU A 92 4.48 -12.66 -4.48
N LEU A 93 3.64 -12.54 -3.46
CA LEU A 93 3.56 -11.33 -2.62
C LEU A 93 4.82 -11.11 -1.79
N GLU A 94 5.38 -12.17 -1.21
CA GLU A 94 6.64 -12.11 -0.46
C GLU A 94 7.80 -11.68 -1.38
N LEU A 95 7.91 -12.26 -2.57
CA LEU A 95 8.89 -11.86 -3.58
C LEU A 95 8.72 -10.39 -3.98
N ALA A 96 7.47 -9.95 -4.23
CA ALA A 96 7.18 -8.57 -4.57
C ALA A 96 7.61 -7.59 -3.48
N SER A 97 7.42 -7.94 -2.20
CA SER A 97 7.85 -7.14 -1.08
C SER A 97 9.38 -7.08 -0.97
N GLY A 98 10.05 -8.23 -1.08
CA GLY A 98 11.52 -8.31 -1.08
C GLY A 98 12.16 -7.51 -2.23
N THR A 99 11.55 -7.53 -3.42
CA THR A 99 12.01 -6.71 -4.57
C THR A 99 11.92 -5.21 -4.27
N MET A 100 10.86 -4.76 -3.57
CA MET A 100 10.73 -3.35 -3.14
C MET A 100 11.76 -2.96 -2.07
N GLU A 101 12.07 -3.86 -1.13
CA GLU A 101 13.09 -3.63 -0.12
C GLU A 101 14.49 -3.53 -0.75
N LEU A 102 14.80 -4.39 -1.72
CA LEU A 102 16.04 -4.31 -2.49
C LEU A 102 16.16 -2.99 -3.25
N SER A 103 15.07 -2.50 -3.85
CA SER A 103 15.04 -1.19 -4.52
C SER A 103 15.38 -0.06 -3.55
N ALA A 104 14.79 -0.07 -2.36
CA ALA A 104 15.07 0.93 -1.33
C ALA A 104 16.53 0.86 -0.86
N LYS A 105 17.08 -0.36 -0.72
CA LYS A 105 18.48 -0.57 -0.34
C LYS A 105 19.45 0.00 -1.39
N LEU A 106 19.21 -0.24 -2.69
CA LEU A 106 20.04 0.31 -3.76
C LEU A 106 20.15 1.84 -3.67
N ILE A 107 19.05 2.53 -3.41
CA ILE A 107 19.04 4.00 -3.26
C ILE A 107 19.81 4.41 -2.02
N ILE A 108 19.55 3.79 -0.86
CA ILE A 108 20.19 4.18 0.41
C ILE A 108 21.70 3.90 0.37
N ASP A 109 22.13 2.77 -0.18
CA ASP A 109 23.54 2.41 -0.30
C ASP A 109 24.30 3.41 -1.21
N SER A 110 23.62 3.96 -2.25
CA SER A 110 24.21 4.97 -3.13
C SER A 110 24.40 6.34 -2.48
N LEU A 111 23.66 6.64 -1.42
CA LEU A 111 23.73 7.93 -0.72
C LEU A 111 24.89 7.98 0.31
N ALA A 112 25.68 6.90 0.46
CA ALA A 112 26.71 6.80 1.50
C ALA A 112 26.20 7.31 2.87
N VAL A 113 24.92 7.08 3.15
CA VAL A 113 24.34 7.34 4.47
C VAL A 113 25.14 6.48 5.43
N GLY A 114 26.13 7.08 6.06
CA GLY A 114 26.94 6.38 7.04
C GLY A 114 25.99 5.72 8.02
N SER A 115 26.26 4.46 8.37
CA SER A 115 25.60 3.71 9.43
C SER A 115 25.86 4.32 10.82
N SER A 116 26.08 5.64 10.89
CA SER A 116 26.06 6.33 12.17
C SER A 116 24.64 6.09 12.69
N HIS A 117 24.50 5.06 13.53
CA HIS A 117 23.50 5.06 14.58
C HIS A 117 23.57 6.48 15.11
N ALA A 118 22.61 7.33 14.69
CA ALA A 118 22.55 8.69 15.20
C ALA A 118 22.49 8.49 16.71
N GLU A 119 23.61 8.73 17.40
CA GLU A 119 23.59 8.91 18.83
C GLU A 119 22.37 9.78 19.04
N ARG A 120 21.46 9.34 19.91
CA ARG A 120 20.29 10.14 20.29
C ARG A 120 20.82 11.38 20.98
N VAL A 121 21.36 12.31 20.18
CA VAL A 121 21.76 13.62 20.67
C VAL A 121 20.48 14.30 21.08
N SER A 122 20.20 14.23 22.37
CA SER A 122 18.95 14.70 22.98
C SER A 122 18.78 16.22 22.92
N LYS A 123 19.78 16.97 22.44
CA LYS A 123 19.79 18.44 22.47
C LYS A 123 20.36 19.01 21.19
N ALA A 124 19.60 19.93 20.55
CA ALA A 124 20.06 20.77 19.48
C ALA A 124 19.95 22.24 19.95
N LEU A 125 21.03 23.02 19.79
CA LEU A 125 21.02 24.47 20.07
C LEU A 125 20.88 25.19 18.73
N VAL A 126 19.81 26.00 18.60
CA VAL A 126 19.55 26.80 17.43
C VAL A 126 19.31 28.24 17.88
N SER A 127 19.99 29.20 17.23
CA SER A 127 19.76 30.63 17.54
C SER A 127 18.37 31.07 17.10
N PHE A 128 17.83 32.10 17.73
CA PHE A 128 16.54 32.68 17.35
C PHE A 128 16.51 33.14 15.88
N LYS A 129 17.64 33.66 15.39
CA LYS A 129 17.81 34.05 13.99
C LYS A 129 17.64 32.84 13.04
N ASN A 130 18.26 31.71 13.36
CA ASN A 130 18.23 30.51 12.54
C ASN A 130 17.00 29.62 12.79
N SER A 131 16.18 29.97 13.77
CA SER A 131 14.89 29.31 14.05
C SER A 131 13.73 30.20 13.60
N PHE A 132 13.12 30.91 14.52
CA PHE A 132 11.87 31.64 14.28
C PHE A 132 11.98 32.67 13.17
N GLN A 133 13.08 33.46 13.13
CA GLN A 133 13.21 34.51 12.10
C GLN A 133 13.34 33.95 10.69
N LEU A 134 13.98 32.76 10.53
CA LEU A 134 14.18 32.14 9.23
C LEU A 134 13.01 31.25 8.80
N THR A 135 12.42 30.50 9.74
CA THR A 135 11.45 29.45 9.42
C THR A 135 10.06 29.68 9.97
N GLY A 136 9.89 30.68 10.87
CA GLY A 136 8.65 30.89 11.62
C GLY A 136 8.35 29.80 12.66
N ARG A 137 9.31 28.89 12.95
CA ARG A 137 9.10 27.72 13.83
C ARG A 137 9.97 27.77 15.06
N LEU A 138 9.42 27.21 16.17
CA LEU A 138 10.11 27.03 17.48
C LEU A 138 10.01 25.61 18.00
N ASP A 139 9.35 24.72 17.31
CA ASP A 139 9.11 23.33 17.75
C ASP A 139 10.40 22.49 17.64
N ALA A 140 10.70 21.76 18.72
CA ALA A 140 11.92 20.96 18.84
C ALA A 140 12.05 19.88 17.76
N GLU A 141 10.93 19.31 17.28
CA GLU A 141 10.92 18.28 16.25
C GLU A 141 11.57 18.79 14.95
N TYR A 142 11.25 20.01 14.53
CA TYR A 142 11.78 20.62 13.29
C TYR A 142 13.31 20.71 13.28
N TYR A 143 13.94 20.90 14.46
CA TYR A 143 15.38 21.18 14.60
C TYR A 143 16.21 19.98 15.06
N GLN A 144 15.65 18.75 14.98
CA GLN A 144 16.42 17.55 15.32
C GLN A 144 17.64 17.39 14.40
N LEU A 145 18.78 17.01 14.98
CA LEU A 145 20.05 16.87 14.24
C LEU A 145 20.00 15.80 13.14
N LYS A 146 19.14 14.80 13.28
CA LYS A 146 18.95 13.76 12.24
C LYS A 146 18.63 14.35 10.87
N TYR A 147 17.88 15.47 10.81
CA TYR A 147 17.51 16.11 9.54
C TYR A 147 18.71 16.75 8.83
N LYS A 148 19.70 17.26 9.59
CA LYS A 148 20.96 17.74 9.00
C LYS A 148 21.76 16.60 8.38
N ASN A 149 21.72 15.41 8.99
CA ASN A 149 22.38 14.24 8.44
C ASN A 149 21.70 13.78 7.15
N TYR A 150 20.36 13.84 7.07
CA TYR A 150 19.62 13.54 5.85
C TYR A 150 19.93 14.56 4.74
N GLU A 151 19.93 15.86 5.08
CA GLU A 151 20.34 16.92 4.17
C GLU A 151 21.76 16.69 3.66
N ALA A 152 22.70 16.41 4.53
CA ALA A 152 24.10 16.17 4.15
C ALA A 152 24.26 14.97 3.22
N ALA A 153 23.50 13.89 3.46
CA ALA A 153 23.53 12.69 2.62
C ALA A 153 23.00 12.98 1.20
N VAL A 154 21.92 13.75 1.08
CA VAL A 154 21.29 14.06 -0.22
C VAL A 154 22.11 15.14 -0.95
N PHE A 155 22.53 16.20 -0.27
CA PHE A 155 23.29 17.30 -0.90
C PHE A 155 24.70 16.87 -1.28
N GLY A 156 25.25 15.86 -0.58
CA GLY A 156 26.56 15.25 -0.86
C GLY A 156 26.50 14.09 -1.87
N ALA A 157 25.35 13.82 -2.49
CA ALA A 157 25.24 12.76 -3.49
C ALA A 157 26.19 13.01 -4.67
N SER A 158 26.80 11.94 -5.20
CA SER A 158 27.88 12.01 -6.22
C SER A 158 27.50 12.78 -7.48
N ASN A 159 26.22 12.67 -7.90
CA ASN A 159 25.70 13.36 -9.07
C ASN A 159 24.93 14.64 -8.70
N GLY A 160 25.00 15.09 -7.43
CA GLY A 160 24.26 16.23 -6.92
C GLY A 160 22.81 15.88 -6.56
N TYR A 161 21.99 16.89 -6.46
CA TYR A 161 20.58 16.77 -6.06
C TYR A 161 19.69 17.72 -6.86
N THR A 162 18.39 17.44 -6.84
CA THR A 162 17.34 18.33 -7.36
C THR A 162 16.19 18.40 -6.34
N PHE A 163 15.11 19.05 -6.67
CA PHE A 163 13.90 19.08 -5.84
C PHE A 163 12.74 18.43 -6.57
N VAL A 164 11.80 17.84 -5.82
CA VAL A 164 10.61 17.21 -6.41
C VAL A 164 9.90 18.13 -7.40
N LYS A 165 9.75 19.43 -7.06
CA LYS A 165 9.10 20.44 -7.92
C LYS A 165 9.79 20.71 -9.26
N ASN A 166 11.06 20.36 -9.42
CA ASN A 166 11.79 20.54 -10.66
C ASN A 166 11.59 19.38 -11.63
N GLU A 167 11.14 18.23 -11.12
CA GLU A 167 10.99 16.98 -11.85
C GLU A 167 9.52 16.56 -12.00
N PHE A 168 8.64 17.13 -11.15
CA PHE A 168 7.23 16.78 -11.08
C PHE A 168 6.34 18.01 -10.95
N VAL A 169 5.20 17.98 -11.63
CA VAL A 169 4.16 18.99 -11.48
C VAL A 169 3.01 18.47 -10.60
N PRO A 170 2.46 19.30 -9.71
CA PRO A 170 1.30 18.91 -8.91
C PRO A 170 0.03 18.91 -9.76
N VAL A 171 -0.75 17.81 -9.67
CA VAL A 171 -2.05 17.70 -10.31
C VAL A 171 -3.13 18.22 -9.37
N LYS A 172 -3.86 19.26 -9.81
CA LYS A 172 -4.95 19.92 -9.05
C LYS A 172 -6.29 19.91 -9.80
N LYS A 173 -6.45 19.00 -10.77
CA LYS A 173 -7.68 18.90 -11.57
C LYS A 173 -8.85 18.47 -10.69
N SER A 174 -9.81 19.37 -10.47
CA SER A 174 -11.00 19.08 -9.65
C SER A 174 -11.94 18.12 -10.36
N CYS A 175 -12.68 17.31 -9.58
CA CYS A 175 -13.71 16.42 -10.07
C CYS A 175 -15.02 17.20 -10.31
N PRO A 176 -15.61 17.12 -11.51
CA PRO A 176 -16.89 17.79 -11.80
C PRO A 176 -18.11 17.09 -11.18
N ARG A 177 -17.96 15.88 -10.64
CA ARG A 177 -19.04 15.06 -10.02
C ARG A 177 -20.28 14.89 -10.93
N THR A 178 -20.06 14.61 -12.20
CA THR A 178 -21.13 14.47 -13.22
C THR A 178 -21.53 13.04 -13.52
N LEU A 179 -20.77 12.04 -13.01
CA LEU A 179 -21.07 10.62 -13.19
C LEU A 179 -21.84 10.08 -11.99
N ASP A 180 -22.61 9.02 -12.18
CA ASP A 180 -23.35 8.34 -11.10
C ASP A 180 -22.41 7.68 -10.09
N ASN A 181 -21.26 7.18 -10.54
CA ASN A 181 -20.28 6.49 -9.73
C ASN A 181 -18.84 6.92 -10.11
N TYR A 182 -17.95 6.89 -9.15
CA TYR A 182 -16.52 7.12 -9.34
C TYR A 182 -15.70 5.98 -8.73
N ASN A 183 -14.58 5.67 -9.36
CA ASN A 183 -13.54 4.84 -8.77
C ASN A 183 -12.68 5.72 -7.86
N TYR A 184 -12.94 5.64 -6.56
CA TYR A 184 -12.35 6.50 -5.54
C TYR A 184 -11.23 5.80 -4.79
N VAL A 185 -10.17 6.56 -4.48
CA VAL A 185 -9.02 6.12 -3.68
C VAL A 185 -8.81 7.08 -2.51
N GLU A 186 -8.82 6.55 -1.30
CA GLU A 186 -8.42 7.27 -0.09
C GLU A 186 -7.10 6.70 0.48
N ILE A 187 -6.55 7.34 1.54
CA ILE A 187 -5.27 6.92 2.12
C ILE A 187 -5.31 5.46 2.61
N GLY A 188 -6.47 5.02 3.12
CA GLY A 188 -6.67 3.66 3.58
C GLY A 188 -6.61 2.60 2.48
N ASP A 189 -6.74 3.01 1.22
CA ASP A 189 -6.69 2.13 0.05
C ASP A 189 -5.27 1.98 -0.52
N ILE A 190 -4.28 2.62 0.10
CA ILE A 190 -2.87 2.44 -0.25
C ILE A 190 -2.28 1.32 0.59
N ASP A 191 -1.82 0.28 -0.05
CA ASP A 191 -0.99 -0.75 0.58
C ASP A 191 0.41 -0.19 0.82
N VAL A 192 0.70 0.16 2.06
CA VAL A 192 2.00 0.74 2.45
C VAL A 192 3.16 -0.26 2.34
N GLY A 193 2.89 -1.56 2.36
CA GLY A 193 3.91 -2.60 2.15
C GLY A 193 4.41 -2.61 0.71
N THR A 194 3.51 -2.44 -0.24
CA THR A 194 3.78 -2.60 -1.67
C THR A 194 3.76 -1.29 -2.47
N GLY A 195 3.14 -0.21 -1.97
CA GLY A 195 2.91 1.03 -2.72
C GLY A 195 1.88 0.88 -3.85
N SER A 196 0.91 -0.01 -3.66
CA SER A 196 -0.22 -0.18 -4.58
C SER A 196 -1.43 0.60 -4.09
N ALA A 197 -2.21 1.14 -5.02
CA ALA A 197 -3.50 1.76 -4.76
C ALA A 197 -4.64 0.85 -5.21
N PHE A 198 -5.71 0.76 -4.41
CA PHE A 198 -6.93 0.04 -4.73
C PHE A 198 -8.08 1.03 -4.82
N ALA A 199 -8.77 1.06 -5.94
CA ALA A 199 -9.93 1.91 -6.11
C ALA A 199 -11.21 1.18 -5.68
N ASN A 200 -12.10 1.90 -5.01
CA ASN A 200 -13.44 1.45 -4.67
C ASN A 200 -14.45 2.21 -5.56
N THR A 201 -15.42 1.50 -6.15
CA THR A 201 -16.51 2.16 -6.86
C THR A 201 -17.49 2.71 -5.82
N VAL A 202 -17.71 4.03 -5.82
CA VAL A 202 -18.52 4.76 -4.85
C VAL A 202 -19.54 5.60 -5.61
N ALA A 203 -20.79 5.56 -5.20
CA ALA A 203 -21.84 6.42 -5.75
C ALA A 203 -21.54 7.89 -5.44
N THR A 204 -21.87 8.78 -6.36
CA THR A 204 -21.53 10.22 -6.25
C THR A 204 -22.11 10.86 -4.99
N GLU A 205 -23.30 10.42 -4.57
CA GLU A 205 -23.97 10.86 -3.32
C GLU A 205 -23.24 10.39 -2.04
N GLU A 206 -22.48 9.29 -2.12
CA GLU A 206 -21.71 8.71 -0.99
C GLU A 206 -20.26 9.20 -0.95
N LEU A 207 -19.83 9.97 -1.96
CA LEU A 207 -18.46 10.49 -2.00
C LEU A 207 -18.20 11.48 -0.86
N PRO A 208 -17.08 11.32 -0.11
CA PRO A 208 -16.73 12.30 0.90
C PRO A 208 -16.38 13.66 0.29
N ASP A 209 -16.52 14.75 1.07
CA ASP A 209 -16.25 16.12 0.63
C ASP A 209 -14.81 16.34 0.15
N ASN A 210 -13.88 15.55 0.68
CA ASN A 210 -12.47 15.62 0.29
C ASN A 210 -12.11 14.75 -0.92
N ALA A 211 -13.06 14.08 -1.58
CA ALA A 211 -12.87 13.43 -2.87
C ALA A 211 -12.81 14.51 -3.96
N LYS A 212 -11.59 14.93 -4.34
CA LYS A 212 -11.40 16.21 -5.07
C LYS A 212 -10.62 16.12 -6.35
N ILE A 213 -9.62 15.24 -6.45
CA ILE A 213 -8.61 15.31 -7.51
C ILE A 213 -8.82 14.18 -8.51
N MET A 214 -9.03 14.53 -9.78
CA MET A 214 -9.05 13.58 -10.88
C MET A 214 -7.63 13.32 -11.37
N THR A 215 -7.28 12.05 -11.46
CA THR A 215 -5.93 11.59 -11.79
C THR A 215 -5.88 10.91 -13.16
N GLN A 216 -4.67 10.59 -13.60
CA GLN A 216 -4.39 9.79 -14.80
C GLN A 216 -3.50 8.59 -14.44
N LYS A 217 -3.47 7.60 -15.31
CA LYS A 217 -2.53 6.49 -15.20
C LYS A 217 -1.09 7.03 -15.15
N GLY A 218 -0.32 6.54 -14.19
CA GLY A 218 1.07 6.94 -13.98
C GLY A 218 1.25 8.09 -12.98
N ASP A 219 0.18 8.78 -12.57
CA ASP A 219 0.28 9.77 -11.49
C ASP A 219 0.76 9.12 -10.18
N LEU A 220 1.60 9.82 -9.43
CA LEU A 220 2.13 9.38 -8.15
C LEU A 220 1.37 10.07 -7.01
N LEU A 221 0.79 9.29 -6.11
CA LEU A 221 0.12 9.76 -4.91
C LEU A 221 1.10 9.78 -3.74
N VAL A 222 1.17 10.90 -3.03
CA VAL A 222 1.94 11.04 -1.77
C VAL A 222 0.99 11.52 -0.68
N SER A 223 0.80 10.71 0.37
CA SER A 223 -0.09 11.09 1.46
C SER A 223 0.48 12.27 2.26
N THR A 224 -0.32 13.33 2.42
CA THR A 224 -0.02 14.48 3.28
C THR A 224 -0.47 14.26 4.73
N VAL A 225 -1.30 13.26 4.98
CA VAL A 225 -1.76 12.88 6.32
C VAL A 225 -1.02 11.62 6.76
N ARG A 226 -0.37 11.67 7.91
CA ARG A 226 0.47 10.59 8.44
C ARG A 226 1.54 10.13 7.42
N PRO A 227 2.35 11.05 6.86
CA PRO A 227 3.33 10.74 5.80
C PRO A 227 4.35 9.68 6.25
N ASN A 228 4.61 9.59 7.55
CA ASN A 228 5.48 8.58 8.16
C ASN A 228 4.99 7.12 7.96
N ARG A 229 3.75 6.89 7.54
CA ARG A 229 3.28 5.55 7.17
C ARG A 229 3.74 5.12 5.78
N GLY A 230 4.21 6.04 4.95
CA GLY A 230 4.71 5.75 3.61
C GLY A 230 3.61 5.38 2.61
N ALA A 231 2.42 5.97 2.75
CA ALA A 231 1.34 5.81 1.77
C ALA A 231 1.67 6.60 0.50
N VAL A 232 2.53 6.01 -0.34
CA VAL A 232 2.99 6.53 -1.63
C VAL A 232 2.75 5.48 -2.69
N ALA A 233 1.99 5.80 -3.75
CA ALA A 233 1.59 4.83 -4.77
C ALA A 233 1.57 5.42 -6.18
N ILE A 234 2.02 4.65 -7.17
CA ILE A 234 1.84 4.95 -8.59
C ILE A 234 0.51 4.35 -9.05
N LEU A 235 -0.29 5.14 -9.74
CA LEU A 235 -1.58 4.69 -10.25
C LEU A 235 -1.43 3.84 -11.50
N GLY A 236 -1.84 2.58 -11.41
CA GLY A 236 -1.83 1.64 -12.53
C GLY A 236 -2.95 1.87 -13.55
N ASN A 237 -4.04 2.48 -13.13
CA ASN A 237 -5.20 2.82 -13.96
C ASN A 237 -5.39 4.34 -14.00
N GLY A 238 -6.02 4.84 -15.08
CA GLY A 238 -6.42 6.24 -15.23
C GLY A 238 -7.82 6.51 -14.70
N ASP A 239 -8.20 7.80 -14.72
CA ASP A 239 -9.54 8.29 -14.39
C ASP A 239 -10.03 7.88 -12.99
N LEU A 240 -9.12 7.93 -12.02
CA LEU A 240 -9.45 7.72 -10.61
C LEU A 240 -9.69 9.06 -9.93
N LEU A 241 -10.68 9.09 -9.05
CA LEU A 241 -10.89 10.19 -8.13
C LEU A 241 -10.14 9.89 -6.84
N VAL A 242 -9.34 10.84 -6.35
CA VAL A 242 -8.57 10.64 -5.13
C VAL A 242 -8.89 11.70 -4.08
N SER A 243 -8.61 11.35 -2.83
CA SER A 243 -8.75 12.24 -1.68
C SER A 243 -7.83 13.45 -1.80
N GLY A 244 -8.32 14.63 -1.39
CA GLY A 244 -7.50 15.84 -1.22
C GLY A 244 -6.44 15.76 -0.11
N ALA A 245 -6.31 14.61 0.54
CA ALA A 245 -5.23 14.30 1.47
C ALA A 245 -3.99 13.70 0.78
N PHE A 246 -3.95 13.73 -0.56
CA PHE A 246 -2.77 13.41 -1.36
C PHE A 246 -2.23 14.64 -2.06
N THR A 247 -0.90 14.78 -2.06
CA THR A 247 -0.21 15.49 -3.13
C THR A 247 -0.14 14.54 -4.32
N VAL A 248 -0.74 14.92 -5.44
CA VAL A 248 -0.71 14.14 -6.68
C VAL A 248 0.36 14.73 -7.58
N LEU A 249 1.33 13.92 -7.98
CA LEU A 249 2.49 14.33 -8.78
C LEU A 249 2.46 13.65 -10.14
N ARG A 250 2.78 14.42 -11.19
CA ARG A 250 2.98 13.91 -12.54
C ARG A 250 4.40 14.23 -12.99
N GLU A 251 5.04 13.28 -13.67
CA GLU A 251 6.38 13.49 -14.26
C GLU A 251 6.38 14.65 -15.23
N ASP A 252 7.39 15.51 -15.11
CA ASP A 252 7.63 16.69 -15.98
C ASP A 252 9.12 16.82 -16.35
N GLY A 253 9.99 16.07 -15.67
CA GLY A 253 11.44 15.99 -15.90
C GLY A 253 11.90 14.54 -16.19
N ASP A 254 13.20 14.32 -16.00
CA ASP A 254 13.88 13.05 -16.30
C ASP A 254 13.98 12.12 -15.06
N TYR A 255 13.40 12.51 -13.94
CA TYR A 255 13.44 11.69 -12.72
C TYR A 255 12.29 10.67 -12.71
N PRO A 256 12.58 9.34 -12.76
CA PRO A 256 11.53 8.34 -12.82
C PRO A 256 10.63 8.34 -11.57
N LYS A 257 9.32 8.31 -11.74
CA LYS A 257 8.35 8.22 -10.63
C LYS A 257 8.53 6.98 -9.76
N GLU A 258 9.02 5.88 -10.34
CA GLU A 258 9.33 4.65 -9.63
C GLU A 258 10.45 4.89 -8.60
N VAL A 259 11.47 5.64 -8.98
CA VAL A 259 12.58 6.02 -8.09
C VAL A 259 12.06 6.94 -6.98
N LEU A 260 11.24 7.94 -7.31
CA LEU A 260 10.64 8.83 -6.32
C LEU A 260 9.70 8.07 -5.37
N GLN A 261 8.89 7.13 -5.87
CA GLN A 261 8.04 6.26 -5.04
C GLN A 261 8.86 5.49 -4.01
N VAL A 262 9.94 4.83 -4.44
CA VAL A 262 10.80 4.07 -3.54
C VAL A 262 11.47 4.98 -2.53
N LEU A 263 12.03 6.10 -2.99
CA LEU A 263 12.74 7.07 -2.15
C LEU A 263 11.86 7.61 -1.03
N LEU A 264 10.65 8.11 -1.35
CA LEU A 264 9.71 8.65 -0.36
C LEU A 264 9.17 7.60 0.63
N ARG A 265 9.29 6.31 0.29
CA ARG A 265 8.90 5.19 1.17
C ARG A 265 10.05 4.68 2.04
N THR A 266 11.28 5.12 1.84
CA THR A 266 12.40 4.80 2.74
C THR A 266 12.15 5.35 4.14
N SER A 267 12.73 4.71 5.16
CA SER A 267 12.61 5.19 6.56
C SER A 267 13.13 6.62 6.71
N MET A 268 14.22 6.96 6.02
CA MET A 268 14.82 8.29 6.02
C MET A 268 13.82 9.35 5.54
N TYR A 269 13.21 9.19 4.38
CA TYR A 269 12.27 10.19 3.83
C TYR A 269 10.95 10.24 4.60
N ARG A 270 10.43 9.10 5.05
CA ARG A 270 9.23 9.07 5.90
C ARG A 270 9.44 9.83 7.20
N ASP A 271 10.62 9.71 7.80
CA ASP A 271 10.98 10.46 8.99
C ASP A 271 11.25 11.94 8.67
N TRP A 272 11.92 12.23 7.55
CA TRP A 272 12.19 13.61 7.13
C TRP A 272 10.92 14.41 6.85
N LEU A 273 9.90 13.81 6.24
CA LEU A 273 8.60 14.45 6.03
C LEU A 273 7.92 14.84 7.35
N LEU A 274 8.17 14.13 8.46
CA LEU A 274 7.67 14.52 9.78
C LEU A 274 8.22 15.86 10.28
N ARG A 275 9.38 16.30 9.81
CA ARG A 275 9.95 17.62 10.13
C ARG A 275 8.95 18.73 9.87
N PHE A 276 8.14 18.60 8.83
CA PHE A 276 7.21 19.64 8.37
C PHE A 276 5.82 19.55 9.00
N ASN A 277 5.64 18.64 9.95
CA ASN A 277 4.34 18.43 10.60
C ASN A 277 3.74 19.74 11.16
N VAL A 278 2.49 19.98 10.81
CA VAL A 278 1.66 21.09 11.34
C VAL A 278 0.38 20.57 12.06
N GLY A 279 0.16 19.26 12.05
CA GLY A 279 -0.99 18.63 12.70
C GLY A 279 -0.78 18.44 14.20
N THR A 280 -1.85 18.51 14.99
CA THR A 280 -1.83 18.34 16.46
C THR A 280 -2.19 16.93 16.90
N SER A 281 -3.26 16.35 16.34
CA SER A 281 -3.75 15.01 16.72
C SER A 281 -3.05 13.89 15.92
N TYR A 282 -2.63 14.18 14.71
CA TYR A 282 -1.85 13.29 13.84
C TYR A 282 -1.00 14.12 12.88
N PRO A 283 0.12 13.59 12.41
CA PRO A 283 1.00 14.33 11.50
C PRO A 283 0.30 14.72 10.20
N VAL A 284 0.41 15.99 9.84
CA VAL A 284 -0.07 16.57 8.56
C VAL A 284 1.01 17.47 8.00
N ILE A 285 1.28 17.35 6.70
CA ILE A 285 2.20 18.20 5.95
C ILE A 285 1.45 18.87 4.79
N LYS A 286 2.08 19.85 4.15
CA LYS A 286 1.53 20.56 3.00
C LYS A 286 2.07 20.02 1.69
N ASP A 287 1.38 20.31 0.57
CA ASP A 287 1.87 20.01 -0.78
C ASP A 287 3.25 20.61 -1.03
N GLU A 288 3.46 21.85 -0.57
CA GLU A 288 4.74 22.56 -0.72
C GLU A 288 5.89 21.84 -0.01
N ASP A 289 5.62 21.16 1.11
CA ASP A 289 6.64 20.39 1.83
C ASP A 289 7.10 19.20 0.99
N VAL A 290 6.19 18.53 0.30
CA VAL A 290 6.52 17.43 -0.62
C VAL A 290 7.26 17.97 -1.85
N LEU A 291 6.78 19.06 -2.45
CA LEU A 291 7.38 19.67 -3.65
C LEU A 291 8.79 20.22 -3.40
N ASN A 292 9.06 20.73 -2.20
CA ASN A 292 10.37 21.25 -1.82
C ASN A 292 11.31 20.20 -1.21
N MET A 293 10.92 18.91 -1.18
CA MET A 293 11.85 17.86 -0.76
C MET A 293 13.03 17.76 -1.72
N PRO A 294 14.27 17.83 -1.21
CA PRO A 294 15.44 17.55 -2.02
C PRO A 294 15.54 16.04 -2.28
N ILE A 295 15.88 15.68 -3.50
CA ILE A 295 16.05 14.30 -3.96
C ILE A 295 17.42 14.14 -4.63
N PRO A 296 18.15 13.03 -4.39
CA PRO A 296 19.46 12.82 -4.98
C PRO A 296 19.34 12.53 -6.48
N ILE A 297 20.26 13.02 -7.27
CA ILE A 297 20.41 12.58 -8.66
C ILE A 297 21.20 11.27 -8.64
N LEU A 298 20.53 10.18 -8.98
CA LEU A 298 21.13 8.83 -9.01
C LEU A 298 21.79 8.57 -10.37
N GLY A 299 22.78 7.67 -10.39
CA GLY A 299 23.34 7.15 -11.63
C GLY A 299 22.28 6.40 -12.45
N ASP A 300 22.43 6.39 -13.77
CA ASP A 300 21.43 5.80 -14.67
C ASP A 300 21.28 4.29 -14.48
N ASP A 301 22.35 3.60 -14.13
CA ASP A 301 22.35 2.19 -13.72
C ASP A 301 21.42 1.93 -12.53
N ILE A 302 21.56 2.72 -11.47
CA ILE A 302 20.72 2.60 -10.26
C ILE A 302 19.26 2.95 -10.59
N LYS A 303 19.02 4.01 -11.36
CA LYS A 303 17.65 4.38 -11.79
C LYS A 303 16.99 3.24 -12.56
N GLN A 304 17.69 2.66 -13.53
CA GLN A 304 17.18 1.53 -14.34
C GLN A 304 16.90 0.29 -13.49
N ASP A 305 17.79 -0.07 -12.58
CA ASP A 305 17.61 -1.20 -11.67
C ASP A 305 16.40 -0.99 -10.73
N VAL A 306 16.24 0.20 -10.19
CA VAL A 306 15.09 0.54 -9.32
C VAL A 306 13.79 0.46 -10.12
N VAL A 307 13.73 1.05 -11.30
CA VAL A 307 12.55 1.01 -12.19
C VAL A 307 12.21 -0.44 -12.56
N ALA A 308 13.19 -1.26 -12.92
CA ALA A 308 12.98 -2.66 -13.24
C ALA A 308 12.40 -3.44 -12.06
N LYS A 309 12.95 -3.25 -10.84
CA LYS A 309 12.47 -3.91 -9.62
C LYS A 309 11.06 -3.47 -9.20
N VAL A 310 10.73 -2.20 -9.33
CA VAL A 310 9.37 -1.70 -9.06
C VAL A 310 8.37 -2.31 -10.03
N ASN A 311 8.70 -2.38 -11.31
CA ASN A 311 7.85 -2.98 -12.32
C ASN A 311 7.70 -4.50 -12.13
N GLU A 312 8.78 -5.20 -11.77
CA GLU A 312 8.76 -6.62 -11.38
C GLU A 312 7.82 -6.85 -10.19
N SER A 313 8.00 -6.09 -9.11
CA SER A 313 7.15 -6.15 -7.93
C SER A 313 5.66 -5.93 -8.29
N ALA A 314 5.36 -4.94 -9.14
CA ALA A 314 4.00 -4.70 -9.61
C ALA A 314 3.45 -5.87 -10.44
N SER A 315 4.28 -6.53 -11.24
CA SER A 315 3.90 -7.72 -12.02
C SER A 315 3.59 -8.91 -11.11
N LEU A 316 4.48 -9.22 -10.16
CA LEU A 316 4.31 -10.30 -9.19
C LEU A 316 3.00 -10.15 -8.39
N ARG A 317 2.66 -8.93 -7.99
CA ARG A 317 1.39 -8.65 -7.29
C ARG A 317 0.16 -8.87 -8.17
N ARG A 318 0.21 -8.49 -9.45
CA ARG A 318 -0.89 -8.77 -10.38
C ARG A 318 -1.10 -10.27 -10.55
N GLN A 319 -0.02 -11.03 -10.69
CA GLN A 319 -0.07 -12.49 -10.78
C GLN A 319 -0.63 -13.12 -9.50
N SER A 320 -0.18 -12.67 -8.32
CA SER A 320 -0.72 -13.12 -7.03
C SER A 320 -2.22 -12.86 -6.94
N LYS A 321 -2.66 -11.63 -7.22
CA LYS A 321 -4.09 -11.29 -7.20
C LYS A 321 -4.90 -12.18 -8.15
N GLN A 322 -4.37 -12.44 -9.33
CA GLN A 322 -5.02 -13.27 -10.34
C GLN A 322 -5.17 -14.73 -9.87
N LEU A 323 -4.14 -15.31 -9.23
CA LEU A 323 -4.21 -16.64 -8.66
C LEU A 323 -5.26 -16.75 -7.54
N LEU A 324 -5.37 -15.74 -6.68
CA LEU A 324 -6.40 -15.70 -5.64
C LEU A 324 -7.82 -15.61 -6.25
N GLU A 325 -7.98 -14.83 -7.33
CA GLU A 325 -9.26 -14.78 -8.04
C GLU A 325 -9.58 -16.12 -8.73
N TYR A 326 -8.60 -16.77 -9.32
CA TYR A 326 -8.81 -18.10 -9.90
C TYR A 326 -9.17 -19.14 -8.83
N ALA A 327 -8.53 -19.12 -7.67
CA ALA A 327 -8.89 -19.99 -6.56
C ALA A 327 -10.36 -19.80 -6.12
N LYS A 328 -10.81 -18.54 -5.98
CA LYS A 328 -12.22 -18.22 -5.66
C LYS A 328 -13.19 -18.70 -6.74
N GLN A 329 -12.88 -18.41 -8.00
CA GLN A 329 -13.72 -18.84 -9.13
C GLN A 329 -13.81 -20.37 -9.23
N ALA A 330 -12.71 -21.08 -8.95
CA ALA A 330 -12.72 -22.54 -8.92
C ALA A 330 -13.66 -23.09 -7.84
N VAL A 331 -13.65 -22.50 -6.64
CA VAL A 331 -14.58 -22.87 -5.57
C VAL A 331 -16.02 -22.57 -5.97
N GLU A 332 -16.31 -21.43 -6.57
CA GLU A 332 -17.64 -21.07 -7.08
C GLU A 332 -18.10 -22.03 -8.17
N MET A 333 -17.23 -22.37 -9.11
CA MET A 333 -17.50 -23.33 -10.19
C MET A 333 -17.74 -24.75 -9.66
N ALA A 334 -16.98 -25.19 -8.64
CA ALA A 334 -17.20 -26.47 -8.00
C ALA A 334 -18.60 -26.57 -7.39
N ILE A 335 -19.10 -25.48 -6.79
CA ILE A 335 -20.46 -25.41 -6.23
C ILE A 335 -21.53 -25.45 -7.33
N GLU A 336 -21.30 -24.77 -8.46
CA GLU A 336 -22.31 -24.58 -9.50
C GLU A 336 -22.33 -25.65 -10.57
N GLN A 337 -21.16 -26.20 -10.93
CA GLN A 337 -20.97 -27.06 -12.10
C GLN A 337 -20.31 -28.41 -11.77
N GLY A 338 -19.84 -28.56 -10.53
CA GLY A 338 -19.16 -29.74 -10.05
C GLY A 338 -17.63 -29.63 -10.04
N GLU A 339 -17.03 -30.48 -9.25
CA GLU A 339 -15.61 -30.44 -8.88
C GLU A 339 -14.68 -30.71 -10.07
N ASP A 340 -15.00 -31.68 -10.93
CA ASP A 340 -14.10 -32.07 -12.05
C ASP A 340 -13.95 -30.93 -13.06
N ILE A 341 -15.05 -30.19 -13.33
CA ILE A 341 -15.01 -29.02 -14.22
C ILE A 341 -14.16 -27.91 -13.60
N ALA A 342 -14.34 -27.65 -12.32
CA ALA A 342 -13.57 -26.64 -11.58
C ALA A 342 -12.07 -26.96 -11.57
N LEU A 343 -11.70 -28.22 -11.34
CA LEU A 343 -10.30 -28.68 -11.35
C LEU A 343 -9.65 -28.55 -12.72
N ALA A 344 -10.34 -28.97 -13.78
CA ALA A 344 -9.83 -28.84 -15.14
C ALA A 344 -9.63 -27.38 -15.51
N TRP A 345 -10.58 -26.52 -15.16
CA TRP A 345 -10.48 -25.07 -15.40
C TRP A 345 -9.34 -24.43 -14.61
N LEU A 346 -9.23 -24.69 -13.29
CA LEU A 346 -8.17 -24.12 -12.47
C LEU A 346 -6.78 -24.51 -12.95
N LYS A 347 -6.59 -25.79 -13.33
CA LYS A 347 -5.35 -26.28 -13.91
C LYS A 347 -4.97 -25.51 -15.18
N SER A 348 -5.93 -25.30 -16.10
CA SER A 348 -5.70 -24.56 -17.34
C SER A 348 -5.27 -23.11 -17.12
N LYS A 349 -5.62 -22.51 -15.95
CA LYS A 349 -5.30 -21.12 -15.59
C LYS A 349 -3.97 -20.97 -14.85
N VAL A 350 -3.56 -21.98 -14.11
CA VAL A 350 -2.32 -21.94 -13.29
C VAL A 350 -1.10 -22.39 -14.07
N GLU A 351 -1.28 -23.17 -15.16
CA GLU A 351 -0.23 -23.64 -16.06
C GLU A 351 0.10 -22.65 -17.19
N GLN A 352 -0.71 -21.59 -17.38
CA GLN A 352 -0.42 -20.45 -18.26
C GLN A 352 0.40 -19.36 -17.51
#